data_e318594598003e622ea8b05d2ecfa7bf
#
_entry.id   e318594598003e622ea8b05d2ecfa7bf
#
_cell.length_a   1.000
_cell.length_b   1.000
_cell.length_c   1.000
_cell.angle_alpha   90.00
_cell.angle_beta   90.00
_cell.angle_gamma   90.00
#
_symmetry.space_group_name_H-M   'P 1'
#
loop_
_entity.id
_entity.type
_entity.pdbx_description
1 polymer ?
#
loop_
_entity_poly.entity_id
_entity_poly.type
_entity_poly.pdbx_seq_one_letter_code
_entity_poly.pdbx_strand_id
1 'polypeptide(L)'
;MTYSIVNDAAVERNVAPWEISRVPSEGVIFFDAPTQSITPQGLMPFTFEHGATWYQVDEARDNRKINADGTGLYAYANDGLLFVKRFDDLGPTCPAPQEAEIQVYVNAGKTYIELEAQGAYTSLKPGEVLSWTSRWYLLPQDTDNTPSQVLADLVGTVVK
;
A
#
# COMPACT_ATOMS: atom_id res chain seq x y z
N MET A 1 -3.46 -8.36 -10.98
CA MET A 1 -2.59 -7.93 -12.12
C MET A 1 -1.21 -8.50 -11.90
N THR A 2 -0.54 -8.97 -12.95
CA THR A 2 0.84 -9.43 -12.87
C THR A 2 1.72 -8.51 -13.70
N TYR A 3 2.78 -8.03 -13.08
CA TYR A 3 3.80 -7.17 -13.69
C TYR A 3 5.06 -8.00 -13.91
N SER A 4 5.75 -7.76 -15.00
CA SER A 4 7.03 -8.42 -15.27
C SER A 4 8.07 -7.38 -15.66
N ILE A 5 9.27 -7.52 -15.09
CA ILE A 5 10.45 -6.72 -15.40
C ILE A 5 11.47 -7.67 -16.05
N VAL A 6 11.91 -7.34 -17.24
CA VAL A 6 12.95 -8.07 -17.95
C VAL A 6 14.23 -7.25 -17.93
N ASN A 7 15.35 -7.83 -17.54
CA ASN A 7 16.64 -7.16 -17.68
C ASN A 7 17.18 -7.40 -19.11
N ASP A 8 16.96 -6.44 -20.01
CA ASP A 8 17.49 -6.44 -21.39
C ASP A 8 18.86 -5.79 -21.54
N ALA A 9 19.45 -5.29 -20.42
CA ALA A 9 20.80 -4.76 -20.43
C ALA A 9 21.86 -5.88 -20.48
N ALA A 10 23.07 -5.53 -20.92
CA ALA A 10 24.20 -6.45 -20.95
C ALA A 10 24.87 -6.69 -19.58
N VAL A 11 24.35 -6.07 -18.50
CA VAL A 11 24.88 -6.15 -17.13
C VAL A 11 23.77 -6.45 -16.14
N GLU A 12 24.14 -7.00 -14.99
CA GLU A 12 23.24 -7.24 -13.86
C GLU A 12 22.61 -5.94 -13.35
N ARG A 13 21.32 -5.99 -13.01
CA ARG A 13 20.55 -4.86 -12.48
C ARG A 13 19.77 -5.28 -11.26
N ASN A 14 19.76 -4.41 -10.24
CA ASN A 14 18.87 -4.55 -9.10
C ASN A 14 17.60 -3.74 -9.35
N VAL A 15 16.44 -4.40 -9.21
CA VAL A 15 15.12 -3.82 -9.49
C VAL A 15 14.10 -4.27 -8.45
N ALA A 16 13.06 -3.47 -8.22
CA ALA A 16 11.86 -3.85 -7.50
C ALA A 16 10.63 -3.46 -8.33
N PRO A 17 9.59 -4.28 -8.43
CA PRO A 17 8.30 -3.84 -8.94
C PRO A 17 7.72 -2.83 -7.95
N TRP A 18 7.23 -1.71 -8.45
CA TRP A 18 6.63 -0.66 -7.65
C TRP A 18 5.37 -0.16 -8.33
N GLU A 19 4.23 -0.44 -7.71
CA GLU A 19 2.92 -0.14 -8.25
C GLU A 19 2.28 1.01 -7.47
N ILE A 20 1.80 2.01 -8.18
CA ILE A 20 1.17 3.21 -7.63
C ILE A 20 -0.26 3.30 -8.12
N SER A 21 -1.22 3.40 -7.20
CA SER A 21 -2.61 3.74 -7.51
C SER A 21 -2.98 5.06 -6.87
N ARG A 22 -3.47 6.02 -7.67
CA ARG A 22 -3.97 7.29 -7.17
C ARG A 22 -5.44 7.19 -6.84
N VAL A 23 -5.81 7.71 -5.68
CA VAL A 23 -7.19 7.80 -5.18
C VAL A 23 -7.50 9.23 -4.74
N PRO A 24 -8.79 9.62 -4.65
CA PRO A 24 -9.20 10.91 -4.10
C PRO A 24 -8.63 11.15 -2.70
N SER A 25 -8.36 12.42 -2.38
CA SER A 25 -7.84 12.82 -1.07
C SER A 25 -8.96 12.99 -0.04
N GLU A 26 -9.76 11.94 0.12
CA GLU A 26 -10.92 11.83 1.01
C GLU A 26 -11.02 10.38 1.52
N GLY A 27 -11.95 10.11 2.45
CA GLY A 27 -12.19 8.75 2.94
C GLY A 27 -11.18 8.25 3.95
N VAL A 28 -10.98 6.94 4.02
CA VAL A 28 -10.10 6.28 4.97
C VAL A 28 -9.22 5.23 4.30
N ILE A 29 -7.95 5.21 4.68
CA ILE A 29 -6.96 4.21 4.26
C ILE A 29 -6.68 3.30 5.46
N PHE A 30 -6.50 2.01 5.21
CA PHE A 30 -6.05 1.09 6.24
C PHE A 30 -5.24 -0.07 5.67
N PHE A 31 -4.36 -0.61 6.51
CA PHE A 31 -3.46 -1.70 6.15
C PHE A 31 -3.08 -2.51 7.41
N ASP A 32 -2.59 -3.69 7.21
CA ASP A 32 -2.34 -4.68 8.25
C ASP A 32 -0.95 -4.58 8.92
N ALA A 33 -0.32 -3.42 8.89
CA ALA A 33 0.93 -3.16 9.57
C ALA A 33 0.68 -2.53 10.96
N PRO A 34 1.46 -2.89 11.99
CA PRO A 34 1.38 -2.19 13.27
C PRO A 34 1.97 -0.77 13.16
N THR A 35 1.42 0.18 13.92
CA THR A 35 1.87 1.59 13.85
C THR A 35 3.37 1.76 14.12
N GLN A 36 3.99 0.84 14.88
CA GLN A 36 5.44 0.85 15.17
C GLN A 36 6.32 0.55 13.94
N SER A 37 5.76 -0.13 12.91
CA SER A 37 6.50 -0.42 11.67
C SER A 37 6.49 0.75 10.68
N ILE A 38 5.75 1.84 10.98
CA ILE A 38 5.64 3.01 10.10
C ILE A 38 6.86 3.90 10.24
N THR A 39 7.43 4.33 9.12
CA THR A 39 8.53 5.29 9.05
C THR A 39 8.27 6.38 8.01
N PRO A 40 8.53 7.69 8.33
CA PRO A 40 8.87 8.21 9.64
C PRO A 40 7.69 8.21 10.61
N GLN A 41 7.96 8.09 11.89
CA GLN A 41 6.96 8.15 12.94
C GLN A 41 6.38 9.57 13.09
N GLY A 42 5.08 9.65 13.42
CA GLY A 42 4.42 10.92 13.77
C GLY A 42 4.16 11.86 12.59
N LEU A 43 4.44 11.45 11.35
CA LEU A 43 4.21 12.29 10.16
C LEU A 43 2.72 12.40 9.81
N MET A 44 1.93 11.37 10.08
CA MET A 44 0.50 11.29 9.82
C MET A 44 -0.24 10.73 11.05
N PRO A 45 -1.51 11.12 11.30
CA PRO A 45 -2.27 10.70 12.48
C PRO A 45 -2.85 9.29 12.29
N PHE A 46 -2.02 8.27 12.42
CA PHE A 46 -2.48 6.89 12.39
C PHE A 46 -3.09 6.45 13.72
N THR A 47 -4.15 5.63 13.64
CA THR A 47 -4.72 4.87 14.77
C THR A 47 -4.58 3.37 14.50
N PHE A 48 -4.56 2.54 15.56
CA PHE A 48 -4.58 1.09 15.43
C PHE A 48 -5.83 0.54 16.12
N GLU A 49 -6.75 0.03 15.34
CA GLU A 49 -8.05 -0.49 15.80
C GLU A 49 -8.51 -1.60 14.85
N HIS A 50 -9.36 -2.51 15.34
CA HIS A 50 -9.91 -3.59 14.53
C HIS A 50 -8.84 -4.44 13.79
N GLY A 51 -7.64 -4.56 14.39
CA GLY A 51 -6.54 -5.33 13.82
C GLY A 51 -5.80 -4.70 12.63
N ALA A 52 -6.05 -3.42 12.34
CA ALA A 52 -5.41 -2.68 11.26
C ALA A 52 -4.96 -1.29 11.70
N THR A 53 -4.01 -0.73 10.96
CA THR A 53 -3.63 0.68 11.06
C THR A 53 -4.46 1.50 10.11
N TRP A 54 -5.05 2.58 10.62
CA TRP A 54 -5.99 3.45 9.93
C TRP A 54 -5.43 4.86 9.78
N TYR A 55 -5.65 5.44 8.62
CA TYR A 55 -5.45 6.86 8.37
C TYR A 55 -6.74 7.47 7.83
N GLN A 56 -7.43 8.24 8.67
CA GLN A 56 -8.51 9.11 8.23
C GLN A 56 -7.90 10.29 7.49
N VAL A 57 -8.25 10.44 6.21
CA VAL A 57 -7.64 11.47 5.37
C VAL A 57 -7.90 12.86 5.94
N ASP A 58 -6.83 13.59 6.21
CA ASP A 58 -6.83 14.94 6.77
C ASP A 58 -6.33 15.99 5.77
N GLU A 59 -6.33 17.26 6.19
CA GLU A 59 -5.76 18.35 5.39
C GLU A 59 -4.24 18.39 5.52
N ALA A 60 -3.54 17.84 4.54
CA ALA A 60 -2.10 17.97 4.45
C ALA A 60 -1.70 19.33 3.87
N ARG A 61 -0.89 20.10 4.62
CA ARG A 61 -0.27 21.33 4.11
C ARG A 61 0.95 21.07 3.25
N ASP A 62 1.67 20.00 3.56
CA ASP A 62 2.88 19.55 2.89
C ASP A 62 2.69 18.13 2.36
N ASN A 63 3.50 17.76 1.37
CA ASN A 63 3.57 16.39 0.92
C ASN A 63 4.10 15.49 2.03
N ARG A 64 3.44 14.36 2.24
CA ARG A 64 3.83 13.38 3.26
C ARG A 64 3.93 12.00 2.65
N LYS A 65 5.00 11.28 2.95
CA LYS A 65 5.15 9.87 2.56
C LYS A 65 5.58 9.05 3.76
N ILE A 66 4.96 7.89 3.93
CA ILE A 66 5.35 6.87 4.91
C ILE A 66 5.61 5.53 4.25
N ASN A 67 6.41 4.75 4.92
CA ASN A 67 6.69 3.36 4.63
C ASN A 67 6.20 2.51 5.80
N ALA A 68 5.63 1.33 5.52
CA ALA A 68 5.18 0.37 6.52
C ALA A 68 5.48 -1.06 6.09
N ASP A 69 5.86 -1.89 7.06
CA ASP A 69 6.05 -3.33 6.91
C ASP A 69 4.80 -4.03 7.47
N GLY A 70 4.04 -4.69 6.61
CA GLY A 70 2.79 -5.36 6.94
C GLY A 70 2.78 -6.79 6.46
N THR A 71 1.64 -7.30 6.01
CA THR A 71 1.49 -8.64 5.43
C THR A 71 0.92 -8.62 4.00
N GLY A 72 1.17 -7.52 3.27
CA GLY A 72 0.76 -7.37 1.88
C GLY A 72 -0.72 -7.03 1.69
N LEU A 73 -1.34 -6.34 2.63
CA LEU A 73 -2.72 -5.88 2.57
C LEU A 73 -2.84 -4.36 2.62
N TYR A 74 -3.62 -3.82 1.71
CA TYR A 74 -3.89 -2.40 1.59
C TYR A 74 -5.36 -2.15 1.23
N ALA A 75 -6.04 -1.25 1.91
CA ALA A 75 -7.44 -0.93 1.66
C ALA A 75 -7.71 0.58 1.71
N TYR A 76 -8.70 1.01 0.91
CA TYR A 76 -9.17 2.39 0.85
C TYR A 76 -10.69 2.41 0.68
N ALA A 77 -11.39 3.10 1.58
CA ALA A 77 -12.84 3.27 1.52
C ALA A 77 -13.20 4.73 1.28
N ASN A 78 -14.01 4.98 0.25
CA ASN A 78 -14.56 6.28 -0.09
C ASN A 78 -15.77 6.12 -1.04
N ASP A 79 -16.72 7.06 -0.95
CA ASP A 79 -17.85 7.20 -1.88
C ASP A 79 -18.60 5.88 -2.18
N GLY A 80 -18.93 5.12 -1.12
CA GLY A 80 -19.67 3.86 -1.23
C GLY A 80 -18.87 2.68 -1.78
N LEU A 81 -17.55 2.81 -1.94
CA LEU A 81 -16.67 1.77 -2.46
C LEU A 81 -15.54 1.47 -1.47
N LEU A 82 -15.18 0.19 -1.41
CA LEU A 82 -13.98 -0.30 -0.74
C LEU A 82 -13.05 -0.91 -1.79
N PHE A 83 -11.90 -0.28 -1.98
CA PHE A 83 -10.83 -0.78 -2.83
C PHE A 83 -9.80 -1.53 -1.96
N VAL A 84 -9.50 -2.78 -2.32
CA VAL A 84 -8.53 -3.62 -1.60
C VAL A 84 -7.44 -4.08 -2.56
N LYS A 85 -6.19 -3.95 -2.15
CA LYS A 85 -5.02 -4.57 -2.79
C LYS A 85 -4.50 -5.69 -1.90
N ARG A 86 -4.18 -6.83 -2.53
CA ARG A 86 -3.50 -7.95 -1.88
C ARG A 86 -2.30 -8.37 -2.73
N PHE A 87 -1.13 -8.44 -2.12
CA PHE A 87 0.14 -8.88 -2.74
C PHE A 87 0.89 -9.77 -1.76
N ASP A 88 1.98 -10.38 -2.20
CA ASP A 88 2.74 -11.28 -1.36
C ASP A 88 3.46 -10.50 -0.26
N ASP A 89 3.36 -11.01 0.97
CA ASP A 89 4.08 -10.51 2.14
C ASP A 89 5.60 -10.61 1.91
N LEU A 90 6.29 -9.54 2.22
CA LEU A 90 7.75 -9.47 2.15
C LEU A 90 8.34 -9.30 3.55
N GLY A 91 9.40 -10.05 3.84
CA GLY A 91 10.16 -9.73 5.05
C GLY A 91 10.76 -8.32 4.99
N PRO A 92 11.00 -7.67 6.14
CA PRO A 92 11.38 -6.25 6.25
C PRO A 92 12.69 -5.86 5.55
N THR A 93 13.50 -6.83 5.13
CA THR A 93 14.76 -6.62 4.40
C THR A 93 14.65 -6.88 2.90
N CYS A 94 13.47 -7.27 2.41
CA CYS A 94 13.25 -7.61 1.00
C CYS A 94 12.92 -6.42 0.09
N PRO A 95 12.27 -5.33 0.57
CA PRO A 95 12.08 -4.12 -0.24
C PRO A 95 13.42 -3.45 -0.62
N ALA A 96 13.37 -2.53 -1.58
CA ALA A 96 14.52 -1.72 -1.96
C ALA A 96 15.04 -0.89 -0.76
N PRO A 97 16.33 -0.51 -0.73
CA PRO A 97 16.90 0.25 0.38
C PRO A 97 16.10 1.52 0.68
N GLN A 98 15.72 1.71 1.95
CA GLN A 98 14.90 2.82 2.48
C GLN A 98 13.42 2.80 2.03
N GLU A 99 12.97 1.72 1.42
CA GLU A 99 11.58 1.50 1.00
C GLU A 99 10.92 0.42 1.87
N ALA A 100 9.61 0.24 1.69
CA ALA A 100 8.84 -0.83 2.32
C ALA A 100 7.80 -1.38 1.33
N GLU A 101 7.18 -2.50 1.65
CA GLU A 101 6.16 -3.11 0.80
C GLU A 101 4.87 -2.28 0.72
N ILE A 102 4.52 -1.55 1.79
CA ILE A 102 3.37 -0.65 1.88
C ILE A 102 3.87 0.78 2.01
N GLN A 103 3.40 1.67 1.12
CA GLN A 103 3.75 3.08 1.17
C GLN A 103 2.51 3.93 0.93
N VAL A 104 2.35 5.00 1.70
CA VAL A 104 1.29 6.00 1.52
C VAL A 104 1.93 7.35 1.22
N TYR A 105 1.60 7.91 0.07
CA TYR A 105 1.95 9.29 -0.24
C TYR A 105 0.70 10.16 -0.26
N VAL A 106 0.70 11.24 0.50
CA VAL A 106 -0.37 12.24 0.55
C VAL A 106 0.12 13.53 -0.08
N ASN A 107 -0.50 13.91 -1.19
CA ASN A 107 -0.17 15.17 -1.86
C ASN A 107 -0.80 16.35 -1.11
N ALA A 108 -0.04 17.45 -0.98
CA ALA A 108 -0.52 18.66 -0.36
C ALA A 108 -1.72 19.25 -1.11
N GLY A 109 -2.60 19.95 -0.37
CA GLY A 109 -3.74 20.65 -0.96
C GLY A 109 -4.90 19.74 -1.38
N LYS A 110 -5.03 18.55 -0.80
CA LYS A 110 -6.14 17.60 -1.05
C LYS A 110 -6.34 17.25 -2.53
N THR A 111 -5.27 17.02 -3.29
CA THR A 111 -5.38 16.70 -4.71
C THR A 111 -5.52 15.21 -4.96
N TYR A 112 -4.68 14.38 -4.34
CA TYR A 112 -4.73 12.91 -4.44
C TYR A 112 -3.89 12.26 -3.34
N ILE A 113 -4.10 10.96 -3.19
CA ILE A 113 -3.25 10.08 -2.38
C ILE A 113 -2.74 8.97 -3.29
N GLU A 114 -1.51 8.54 -3.08
CA GLU A 114 -0.95 7.36 -3.72
C GLU A 114 -0.91 6.21 -2.73
N LEU A 115 -1.53 5.10 -3.16
CA LEU A 115 -1.48 3.80 -2.52
C LEU A 115 -0.40 3.01 -3.25
N GLU A 116 0.79 2.95 -2.66
CA GLU A 116 1.95 2.38 -3.30
C GLU A 116 2.26 0.99 -2.70
N ALA A 117 2.55 0.02 -3.55
CA ALA A 117 2.95 -1.31 -3.14
C ALA A 117 4.25 -1.70 -3.85
N GLN A 118 5.19 -2.28 -3.12
CA GLN A 118 6.49 -2.69 -3.66
C GLN A 118 6.71 -4.19 -3.48
N GLY A 119 7.18 -4.85 -4.53
CA GLY A 119 7.65 -6.23 -4.48
C GLY A 119 9.15 -6.32 -4.13
N ALA A 120 9.68 -7.53 -4.03
CA ALA A 120 11.05 -7.80 -3.60
C ALA A 120 12.11 -7.11 -4.50
N TYR A 121 13.11 -6.50 -3.85
CA TYR A 121 14.28 -5.96 -4.51
C TYR A 121 15.21 -7.11 -4.91
N THR A 122 15.33 -7.33 -6.22
CA THR A 122 15.94 -8.52 -6.80
C THR A 122 17.04 -8.16 -7.77
N SER A 123 18.16 -8.89 -7.72
CA SER A 123 19.22 -8.81 -8.71
C SER A 123 18.85 -9.68 -9.91
N LEU A 124 18.80 -9.09 -11.10
CA LEU A 124 18.52 -9.76 -12.36
C LEU A 124 19.77 -9.74 -13.25
N LYS A 125 20.22 -10.92 -13.68
CA LYS A 125 21.23 -11.05 -14.74
C LYS A 125 20.63 -10.69 -16.10
N PRO A 126 21.47 -10.44 -17.11
CA PRO A 126 21.00 -10.26 -18.49
C PRO A 126 20.03 -11.36 -18.93
N GLY A 127 18.85 -10.98 -19.42
CA GLY A 127 17.80 -11.88 -19.87
C GLY A 127 16.89 -12.47 -18.77
N GLU A 128 17.19 -12.27 -17.49
CA GLU A 128 16.31 -12.73 -16.40
C GLU A 128 15.04 -11.87 -16.26
N VAL A 129 14.01 -12.50 -15.74
CA VAL A 129 12.67 -11.91 -15.57
C VAL A 129 12.25 -12.00 -14.10
N LEU A 130 11.82 -10.87 -13.55
CA LEU A 130 11.11 -10.81 -12.27
C LEU A 130 9.62 -10.63 -12.54
N SER A 131 8.78 -11.45 -11.92
CA SER A 131 7.32 -11.30 -11.96
C SER A 131 6.77 -11.05 -10.57
N TRP A 132 5.80 -10.14 -10.46
CA TRP A 132 5.13 -9.78 -9.22
C TRP A 132 3.63 -9.59 -9.47
N THR A 133 2.80 -10.03 -8.53
CA THR A 133 1.33 -10.02 -8.68
C THR A 133 0.67 -9.23 -7.56
N SER A 134 -0.17 -8.27 -7.94
CA SER A 134 -1.12 -7.59 -7.06
C SER A 134 -2.54 -7.95 -7.45
N ARG A 135 -3.37 -8.37 -6.49
CA ARG A 135 -4.80 -8.65 -6.66
C ARG A 135 -5.59 -7.45 -6.16
N TRP A 136 -6.51 -6.99 -6.99
CA TRP A 136 -7.36 -5.85 -6.71
C TRP A 136 -8.82 -6.30 -6.58
N TYR A 137 -9.47 -5.80 -5.56
CA TYR A 137 -10.89 -6.03 -5.31
C TYR A 137 -11.57 -4.68 -5.15
N LEU A 138 -12.77 -4.57 -5.71
CA LEU A 138 -13.63 -3.40 -5.55
C LEU A 138 -14.98 -3.88 -5.04
N LEU A 139 -15.36 -3.47 -3.85
CA LEU A 139 -16.57 -3.92 -3.16
C LEU A 139 -17.48 -2.71 -2.89
N PRO A 140 -18.81 -2.85 -3.00
CA PRO A 140 -19.72 -1.85 -2.47
C PRO A 140 -19.65 -1.85 -0.94
N GLN A 141 -19.78 -0.68 -0.33
CA GLN A 141 -19.89 -0.50 1.12
C GLN A 141 -20.80 0.70 1.42
N ASP A 142 -21.45 0.70 2.57
CA ASP A 142 -22.41 1.71 3.00
C ASP A 142 -22.02 2.37 4.33
N THR A 143 -20.73 2.29 4.70
CA THR A 143 -20.21 2.93 5.91
C THR A 143 -19.96 4.42 5.69
N ASP A 144 -19.72 5.14 6.79
CA ASP A 144 -19.36 6.56 6.78
C ASP A 144 -17.89 6.86 6.45
N ASN A 145 -17.16 5.87 5.92
CA ASN A 145 -15.72 5.95 5.59
C ASN A 145 -14.84 6.33 6.79
N THR A 146 -15.15 5.81 7.96
CA THR A 146 -14.34 5.93 9.18
C THR A 146 -13.84 4.56 9.63
N PRO A 147 -12.78 4.49 10.47
CA PRO A 147 -12.32 3.22 11.05
C PRO A 147 -13.47 2.41 11.66
N SER A 148 -13.66 1.18 11.19
CA SER A 148 -14.78 0.34 11.68
C SER A 148 -14.50 -1.16 11.49
N GLN A 149 -15.09 -1.96 12.39
CA GLN A 149 -15.06 -3.43 12.26
C GLN A 149 -15.73 -3.89 10.96
N VAL A 150 -16.77 -3.19 10.48
CA VAL A 150 -17.47 -3.53 9.23
C VAL A 150 -16.53 -3.48 8.02
N LEU A 151 -15.72 -2.43 7.89
CA LEU A 151 -14.73 -2.32 6.82
C LEU A 151 -13.65 -3.40 6.94
N ALA A 152 -13.15 -3.68 8.16
CA ALA A 152 -12.18 -4.74 8.39
C ALA A 152 -12.75 -6.13 8.01
N ASP A 153 -14.00 -6.42 8.37
CA ASP A 153 -14.68 -7.67 8.04
C ASP A 153 -14.89 -7.82 6.52
N LEU A 154 -15.26 -6.74 5.81
CA LEU A 154 -15.41 -6.74 4.36
C LEU A 154 -14.10 -7.12 3.66
N VAL A 155 -12.97 -6.59 4.10
CA VAL A 155 -11.63 -7.00 3.60
C VAL A 155 -11.44 -8.50 3.82
N GLY A 156 -11.78 -9.02 5.00
CA GLY A 156 -11.68 -10.46 5.33
C GLY A 156 -12.48 -11.37 4.41
N THR A 157 -13.49 -10.86 3.68
CA THR A 157 -14.28 -11.67 2.73
C THR A 157 -13.54 -11.98 1.43
N VAL A 158 -12.57 -11.17 1.03
CA VAL A 158 -11.84 -11.27 -0.25
C VAL A 158 -10.38 -11.69 -0.09
N VAL A 159 -9.85 -11.72 1.12
CA VAL A 159 -8.43 -11.97 1.43
C VAL A 159 -8.23 -13.34 2.10
N LYS A 160 -9.00 -14.33 1.68
CA LYS A 160 -8.84 -15.74 2.15
C LYS A 160 -7.79 -16.48 1.34
#